data_1ab0aa62e3336ab89d9495043079cb93
#
_entry.id   1ab0aa62e3336ab89d9495043079cb93
#
_cell.length_a   1.000
_cell.length_b   1.000
_cell.length_c   1.000
_cell.angle_alpha   90.00
_cell.angle_beta   90.00
_cell.angle_gamma   90.00
#
_symmetry.space_group_name_H-M   'P 1'
#
loop_
_entity.id
_entity.type
_entity.pdbx_description
1 polymer ?
#
loop_
_entity_poly.entity_id
_entity_poly.type
_entity_poly.pdbx_seq_one_letter_code
_entity_poly.pdbx_strand_id
1 'polypeptide(L)'
;MFHVSTSNIIETLLLRNLREVFGEGDPERRRSAIEELYTEDCVVNLPVDHYHGHEALDRVCGDLRASHPSYVYTPHSAPLAVQNGGRVDWGSGPAGEPPRYTGIDIIISRDDKISALYVFLNSAPS
;
A
#
# COMPACT_ATOMS: atom_id res chain seq x y z
N MET A 1 24.44 -20.63 -3.75
CA MET A 1 23.01 -20.71 -3.48
C MET A 1 22.38 -19.35 -3.33
N PHE A 2 21.23 -19.15 -3.95
CA PHE A 2 20.53 -17.88 -3.87
C PHE A 2 19.36 -17.98 -2.91
N HIS A 3 19.13 -16.93 -2.16
CA HIS A 3 17.89 -16.74 -1.45
C HIS A 3 17.50 -15.27 -1.61
N VAL A 4 16.18 -15.03 -1.62
CA VAL A 4 15.66 -13.66 -1.75
C VAL A 4 15.94 -12.95 -0.44
N SER A 5 16.58 -11.79 -0.51
CA SER A 5 16.86 -11.01 0.69
C SER A 5 15.56 -10.42 1.24
N THR A 6 15.50 -10.20 2.54
CA THR A 6 14.37 -9.55 3.18
C THR A 6 14.12 -8.17 2.58
N SER A 7 15.17 -7.44 2.22
CA SER A 7 15.06 -6.13 1.58
C SER A 7 14.28 -6.21 0.27
N ASN A 8 14.57 -7.19 -0.59
CA ASN A 8 13.87 -7.36 -1.85
C ASN A 8 12.40 -7.71 -1.65
N ILE A 9 12.10 -8.53 -0.66
CA ILE A 9 10.72 -8.88 -0.31
C ILE A 9 9.96 -7.63 0.12
N ILE A 10 10.54 -6.84 1.01
CA ILE A 10 9.90 -5.62 1.52
C ILE A 10 9.67 -4.60 0.40
N GLU A 11 10.67 -4.41 -0.47
CA GLU A 11 10.53 -3.51 -1.61
C GLU A 11 9.41 -3.95 -2.54
N THR A 12 9.31 -5.24 -2.80
CA THR A 12 8.24 -5.81 -3.62
C THR A 12 6.86 -5.62 -2.96
N LEU A 13 6.77 -5.86 -1.65
CA LEU A 13 5.51 -5.65 -0.91
C LEU A 13 5.04 -4.20 -1.02
N LEU A 14 5.94 -3.24 -0.87
CA LEU A 14 5.62 -1.82 -0.98
C LEU A 14 5.03 -1.48 -2.35
N LEU A 15 5.66 -1.95 -3.41
CA LEU A 15 5.21 -1.65 -4.77
C LEU A 15 3.91 -2.37 -5.12
N ARG A 16 3.79 -3.62 -4.74
CA ARG A 16 2.57 -4.40 -5.01
C ARG A 16 1.38 -3.84 -4.25
N ASN A 17 1.60 -3.36 -3.03
CA ASN A 17 0.54 -2.75 -2.23
C ASN A 17 -0.07 -1.55 -2.94
N LEU A 18 0.74 -0.70 -3.56
CA LEU A 18 0.25 0.46 -4.29
C LEU A 18 -0.61 0.07 -5.49
N ARG A 19 -0.20 -0.96 -6.24
CA ARG A 19 -0.88 -1.35 -7.48
C ARG A 19 -2.03 -2.31 -7.26
N GLU A 20 -1.84 -3.32 -6.40
CA GLU A 20 -2.75 -4.45 -6.31
C GLU A 20 -3.73 -4.36 -5.15
N VAL A 21 -3.51 -3.44 -4.22
CA VAL A 21 -4.41 -3.24 -3.08
C VAL A 21 -5.06 -1.86 -3.17
N PHE A 22 -4.30 -0.79 -3.00
CA PHE A 22 -4.86 0.56 -3.03
C PHE A 22 -5.26 1.01 -4.43
N GLY A 23 -4.53 0.58 -5.43
CA GLY A 23 -4.82 0.92 -6.83
C GLY A 23 -5.73 -0.05 -7.55
N GLU A 24 -6.16 -1.15 -6.91
CA GLU A 24 -6.96 -2.17 -7.58
C GLU A 24 -8.45 -1.93 -7.46
N GLY A 25 -9.11 -1.68 -8.58
CA GLY A 25 -10.55 -1.42 -8.61
C GLY A 25 -11.42 -2.68 -8.58
N ASP A 26 -10.90 -3.83 -8.98
CA ASP A 26 -11.66 -5.07 -8.95
C ASP A 26 -11.63 -5.70 -7.56
N PRO A 27 -12.80 -5.88 -6.91
CA PRO A 27 -12.82 -6.40 -5.54
C PRO A 27 -12.22 -7.79 -5.38
N GLU A 28 -12.42 -8.68 -6.35
CA GLU A 28 -11.89 -10.05 -6.25
C GLU A 28 -10.37 -10.06 -6.35
N ARG A 29 -9.80 -9.32 -7.30
CA ARG A 29 -8.35 -9.22 -7.43
C ARG A 29 -7.74 -8.55 -6.21
N ARG A 30 -8.38 -7.51 -5.69
CA ARG A 30 -7.90 -6.82 -4.50
C ARG A 30 -7.88 -7.74 -3.27
N ARG A 31 -8.95 -8.50 -3.05
CA ARG A 31 -9.01 -9.46 -1.93
C ARG A 31 -7.95 -10.53 -2.04
N SER A 32 -7.72 -11.06 -3.25
CA SER A 32 -6.64 -12.04 -3.47
C SER A 32 -5.28 -11.45 -3.14
N ALA A 33 -5.03 -10.21 -3.55
CA ALA A 33 -3.76 -9.54 -3.25
C ALA A 33 -3.61 -9.30 -1.74
N ILE A 34 -4.66 -8.90 -1.07
CA ILE A 34 -4.62 -8.71 0.39
C ILE A 34 -4.26 -10.00 1.10
N GLU A 35 -4.87 -11.12 0.71
CA GLU A 35 -4.55 -12.43 1.30
C GLU A 35 -3.09 -12.81 1.08
N GLU A 36 -2.55 -12.49 -0.07
CA GLU A 36 -1.16 -12.82 -0.39
C GLU A 36 -0.18 -11.88 0.31
N LEU A 37 -0.47 -10.59 0.37
CA LEU A 37 0.49 -9.55 0.79
C LEU A 37 0.44 -9.23 2.28
N TYR A 38 -0.68 -9.44 2.95
CA TYR A 38 -0.89 -9.01 4.33
C TYR A 38 -1.09 -10.19 5.28
N THR A 39 -0.58 -10.04 6.52
CA THR A 39 -0.89 -11.01 7.57
C THR A 39 -2.37 -10.89 7.95
N GLU A 40 -2.94 -11.96 8.49
CA GLU A 40 -4.35 -11.95 8.88
C GLU A 40 -4.66 -10.93 9.97
N ASP A 41 -3.71 -10.70 10.85
CA ASP A 41 -3.84 -9.74 11.95
C ASP A 41 -3.27 -8.36 11.64
N CYS A 42 -3.14 -8.03 10.36
CA CYS A 42 -2.53 -6.77 9.95
C CYS A 42 -3.26 -5.55 10.51
N VAL A 43 -2.50 -4.47 10.71
CA VAL A 43 -3.04 -3.18 11.13
C VAL A 43 -2.65 -2.16 10.07
N VAL A 44 -3.64 -1.41 9.58
CA VAL A 44 -3.43 -0.38 8.58
C VAL A 44 -3.78 0.97 9.21
N ASN A 45 -2.80 1.85 9.29
CA ASN A 45 -2.94 3.16 9.91
C ASN A 45 -3.00 4.22 8.81
N LEU A 46 -4.19 4.78 8.62
CA LEU A 46 -4.43 5.87 7.68
C LEU A 46 -4.53 7.18 8.46
N PRO A 47 -4.44 8.34 7.79
CA PRO A 47 -4.44 9.62 8.50
C PRO A 47 -5.65 9.85 9.41
N VAL A 48 -6.81 9.28 9.07
CA VAL A 48 -8.05 9.53 9.81
C VAL A 48 -8.36 8.43 10.83
N ASP A 49 -7.99 7.19 10.54
CA ASP A 49 -8.37 6.05 11.36
C ASP A 49 -7.42 4.87 11.14
N HIS A 50 -7.62 3.81 11.91
CA HIS A 50 -6.87 2.58 11.74
C HIS A 50 -7.82 1.41 11.53
N TYR A 51 -7.34 0.37 10.85
CA TYR A 51 -8.16 -0.76 10.41
C TYR A 51 -7.42 -2.06 10.71
N HIS A 52 -8.15 -3.06 11.21
CA HIS A 52 -7.59 -4.35 11.60
C HIS A 52 -8.12 -5.44 10.69
N GLY A 53 -7.20 -6.21 10.08
CA GLY A 53 -7.52 -7.40 9.32
C GLY A 53 -7.90 -7.13 7.87
N HIS A 54 -8.04 -8.23 7.13
CA HIS A 54 -8.23 -8.20 5.68
C HIS A 54 -9.55 -7.56 5.26
N GLU A 55 -10.63 -7.89 5.97
CA GLU A 55 -11.96 -7.40 5.60
C GLU A 55 -12.05 -5.87 5.74
N ALA A 56 -11.53 -5.32 6.84
CA ALA A 56 -11.54 -3.88 7.06
C ALA A 56 -10.67 -3.17 6.03
N LEU A 57 -9.52 -3.75 5.71
CA LEU A 57 -8.62 -3.18 4.68
C LEU A 57 -9.29 -3.18 3.31
N ASP A 58 -9.92 -4.29 2.92
CA ASP A 58 -10.62 -4.36 1.65
C ASP A 58 -11.73 -3.30 1.56
N ARG A 59 -12.47 -3.14 2.65
CA ARG A 59 -13.57 -2.15 2.69
C ARG A 59 -13.07 -0.73 2.51
N VAL A 60 -12.02 -0.33 3.22
CA VAL A 60 -11.49 1.04 3.10
C VAL A 60 -10.87 1.29 1.73
N CYS A 61 -10.19 0.30 1.16
CA CYS A 61 -9.64 0.43 -0.18
C CYS A 61 -10.75 0.53 -1.23
N GLY A 62 -11.82 -0.22 -1.07
CA GLY A 62 -13.00 -0.12 -1.92
C GLY A 62 -13.63 1.27 -1.88
N ASP A 63 -13.75 1.85 -0.70
CA ASP A 63 -14.28 3.20 -0.53
C ASP A 63 -13.40 4.24 -1.20
N LEU A 64 -12.08 4.12 -1.05
CA LEU A 64 -11.12 5.02 -1.71
C LEU A 64 -11.23 4.92 -3.23
N ARG A 65 -11.36 3.71 -3.78
CA ARG A 65 -11.52 3.51 -5.22
C ARG A 65 -12.84 4.10 -5.71
N ALA A 66 -13.90 3.95 -4.94
CA ALA A 66 -15.21 4.51 -5.31
C ALA A 66 -15.18 6.03 -5.32
N SER A 67 -14.45 6.65 -4.38
CA SER A 67 -14.34 8.10 -4.30
C SER A 67 -13.55 8.70 -5.47
N HIS A 68 -12.52 8.00 -5.94
CA HIS A 68 -11.65 8.48 -7.01
C HIS A 68 -11.31 7.34 -7.97
N PRO A 69 -12.29 6.87 -8.77
CA PRO A 69 -12.09 5.67 -9.59
C PRO A 69 -11.04 5.82 -10.68
N SER A 70 -10.74 7.05 -11.10
CA SER A 70 -9.72 7.30 -12.14
C SER A 70 -8.31 7.46 -11.58
N TYR A 71 -8.14 7.51 -10.25
CA TYR A 71 -6.83 7.74 -9.66
C TYR A 71 -5.97 6.47 -9.72
N VAL A 72 -4.70 6.66 -10.03
CA VAL A 72 -3.67 5.62 -9.94
C VAL A 72 -2.67 6.00 -8.88
N TYR A 73 -2.01 5.00 -8.30
CA TYR A 73 -0.94 5.20 -7.32
C TYR A 73 0.38 4.92 -8.02
N THR A 74 1.27 5.89 -8.00
CA THR A 74 2.55 5.79 -8.70
C THR A 74 3.69 6.01 -7.70
N PRO A 75 4.68 5.09 -7.63
CA PRO A 75 5.83 5.33 -6.78
C PRO A 75 6.64 6.51 -7.30
N HIS A 76 7.03 7.41 -6.41
CA HIS A 76 7.83 8.60 -6.71
C HIS A 76 9.29 8.46 -6.26
N SER A 77 9.62 7.35 -5.61
CA SER A 77 10.99 7.04 -5.21
C SER A 77 11.20 5.55 -5.32
N ALA A 78 12.46 5.13 -5.33
CA ALA A 78 12.76 3.72 -5.16
C ALA A 78 12.36 3.30 -3.75
N PRO A 79 11.74 2.13 -3.56
CA PRO A 79 11.46 1.67 -2.21
C PRO A 79 12.75 1.41 -1.46
N LEU A 80 12.75 1.71 -0.17
CA LEU A 80 13.89 1.50 0.72
C LEU A 80 13.48 0.53 1.82
N ALA A 81 14.42 -0.32 2.23
CA ALA A 81 14.16 -1.28 3.29
C ALA A 81 15.30 -1.29 4.29
N VAL A 82 14.96 -1.43 5.56
CA VAL A 82 15.91 -1.62 6.65
C VAL A 82 15.29 -2.61 7.63
N GLN A 83 16.01 -3.70 7.94
CA GLN A 83 15.50 -4.75 8.81
C GLN A 83 14.14 -5.26 8.30
N ASN A 84 13.10 -5.21 9.13
CA ASN A 84 11.76 -5.63 8.76
C ASN A 84 10.85 -4.49 8.34
N GLY A 85 11.41 -3.30 8.14
CA GLY A 85 10.67 -2.10 7.76
C GLY A 85 11.05 -1.59 6.39
N GLY A 86 10.14 -0.85 5.77
CA GLY A 86 10.42 -0.22 4.49
C GLY A 86 9.53 0.96 4.23
N ARG A 87 9.94 1.78 3.26
CA ARG A 87 9.18 2.97 2.87
C ARG A 87 9.23 3.19 1.37
N VAL A 88 8.20 3.83 0.86
CA VAL A 88 8.17 4.32 -0.53
C VAL A 88 7.36 5.61 -0.58
N ASP A 89 7.85 6.58 -1.35
CA ASP A 89 7.10 7.80 -1.66
C ASP A 89 6.21 7.52 -2.86
N TRP A 90 4.99 8.07 -2.85
CA TRP A 90 4.04 7.84 -3.93
C TRP A 90 3.21 9.09 -4.20
N GLY A 91 2.61 9.13 -5.39
CA GLY A 91 1.63 10.13 -5.76
C GLY A 91 0.36 9.47 -6.26
N SER A 92 -0.76 10.17 -6.12
CA SER A 92 -2.04 9.68 -6.57
C SER A 92 -2.81 10.77 -7.31
N GLY A 93 -3.42 10.37 -8.43
CA GLY A 93 -4.21 11.24 -9.28
C GLY A 93 -4.57 10.51 -10.57
N PRO A 94 -5.25 11.19 -11.50
CA PRO A 94 -5.57 10.59 -12.79
C PRO A 94 -4.31 10.20 -13.55
N ALA A 95 -4.36 9.08 -14.26
CA ALA A 95 -3.23 8.60 -15.04
C ALA A 95 -2.78 9.63 -16.07
N GLY A 96 -1.46 9.85 -16.17
CA GLY A 96 -0.88 10.79 -17.12
C GLY A 96 -0.96 12.25 -16.70
N GLU A 97 -1.48 12.55 -15.52
CA GLU A 97 -1.56 13.90 -14.98
C GLU A 97 -0.68 14.06 -13.75
N PRO A 98 -0.32 15.29 -13.37
CA PRO A 98 0.38 15.50 -12.11
C PRO A 98 -0.44 14.98 -10.94
N PRO A 99 0.20 14.49 -9.87
CA PRO A 99 -0.54 13.94 -8.75
C PRO A 99 -1.40 15.01 -8.06
N ARG A 100 -2.57 14.59 -7.62
CA ARG A 100 -3.48 15.45 -6.85
C ARG A 100 -3.04 15.52 -5.40
N TYR A 101 -2.43 14.45 -4.90
CA TYR A 101 -1.80 14.44 -3.59
C TYR A 101 -0.68 13.39 -3.57
N THR A 102 0.19 13.52 -2.59
CA THR A 102 1.34 12.63 -2.42
C THR A 102 1.41 12.12 -1.00
N GLY A 103 2.11 11.05 -0.81
CA GLY A 103 2.27 10.46 0.51
C GLY A 103 3.47 9.55 0.61
N ILE A 104 3.59 8.95 1.78
CA ILE A 104 4.65 7.99 2.09
C ILE A 104 3.97 6.78 2.72
N ASP A 105 4.30 5.60 2.22
CA ASP A 105 3.93 4.35 2.87
C ASP A 105 5.12 3.81 3.63
N ILE A 106 4.89 3.43 4.89
CA ILE A 106 5.86 2.71 5.70
C ILE A 106 5.22 1.38 6.09
N ILE A 107 5.95 0.28 5.87
CA ILE A 107 5.45 -1.04 6.26
C ILE A 107 6.38 -1.70 7.26
N ILE A 108 5.80 -2.56 8.09
CA ILE A 108 6.51 -3.53 8.90
C ILE A 108 6.11 -4.90 8.38
N SER A 109 7.10 -5.74 8.13
CA SER A 109 6.85 -7.10 7.62
C SER A 109 7.02 -8.16 8.71
N ARG A 110 6.28 -9.25 8.55
CA ARG A 110 6.40 -10.45 9.36
C ARG A 110 6.02 -11.63 8.46
N ASP A 111 6.86 -12.66 8.46
CA ASP A 111 6.63 -13.85 7.64
C ASP A 111 6.44 -13.50 6.15
N ASP A 112 7.25 -12.55 5.68
CA ASP A 112 7.26 -12.09 4.28
C ASP A 112 5.95 -11.46 3.83
N LYS A 113 5.14 -10.95 4.79
CA LYS A 113 3.90 -10.24 4.52
C LYS A 113 3.87 -8.93 5.30
N ILE A 114 2.99 -8.05 4.93
CA ILE A 114 2.80 -6.78 5.63
C ILE A 114 2.00 -7.05 6.91
N SER A 115 2.59 -6.77 8.06
CA SER A 115 1.89 -6.86 9.34
C SER A 115 1.37 -5.52 9.81
N ALA A 116 1.99 -4.43 9.36
CA ALA A 116 1.52 -3.08 9.65
C ALA A 116 1.84 -2.16 8.48
N LEU A 117 0.92 -1.26 8.18
CA LEU A 117 1.10 -0.20 7.19
C LEU A 117 0.81 1.13 7.86
N TYR A 118 1.66 2.12 7.62
CA TYR A 118 1.48 3.50 8.04
C TYR A 118 1.48 4.38 6.80
N VAL A 119 0.40 5.14 6.60
CA VAL A 119 0.28 6.04 5.46
C VAL A 119 0.36 7.48 5.94
N PHE A 120 1.35 8.21 5.44
CA PHE A 120 1.52 9.64 5.74
C PHE A 120 1.18 10.44 4.48
N LEU A 121 0.30 11.41 4.61
CA LEU A 121 0.02 12.33 3.50
C LEU A 121 0.93 13.55 3.65
N ASN A 122 1.61 13.93 2.56
CA ASN A 122 2.50 15.09 2.55
C ASN A 122 1.72 16.38 2.51
N SER A 123 0.54 16.35 1.87
CA SER A 123 -0.30 17.52 1.77
C SER A 123 -1.75 17.06 1.63
N ALA A 124 -2.68 17.92 2.06
CA ALA A 124 -4.08 17.64 1.86
C ALA A 124 -4.40 17.70 0.36
N PRO A 125 -5.34 16.87 -0.12
CA PRO A 125 -5.84 16.98 -1.48
C PRO A 125 -6.43 18.37 -1.71
N SER A 126 -6.14 18.94 -2.87
CA SER A 126 -6.68 20.25 -3.23
C SER A 126 -7.92 20.11 -4.08
#